data_a41cc0fa8e1bf4d76b72f7952e94123d
#
_entry.id   a41cc0fa8e1bf4d76b72f7952e94123d
#
_cell.length_a   1.000
_cell.length_b   1.000
_cell.length_c   1.000
_cell.angle_alpha   90.00
_cell.angle_beta   90.00
_cell.angle_gamma   90.00
#
_symmetry.space_group_name_H-M   'P 1'
#
loop_
_entity.id
_entity.type
_entity.pdbx_description
1 polymer ?
#
loop_
_entity_poly.entity_id
_entity_poly.type
_entity_poly.pdbx_seq_one_letter_code
_entity_poly.pdbx_strand_id
1 'polypeptide(L)'
;MKKRLLLIVVLLLKGMSSLEAETNVMKWKPYGFVRNFFCYDSRKSLRSSGEMFNMIPLDRDLNKYGDDLNQTGDVSFLAITSRLGINVSGMQFMNADLSGKIEADFNGFSGSTTMLRLRQAFMQLKWQHSRVVIGQTWHPITEYVTPDVFSLASGSPFNPFSRSPQVRYDYEWKRFICTAAALYQFQYTSPGPEGYSAEYAKNAIVPELFFSTAYSHQDITLGFGVDYLELRPRTTSLDNQNVKVKVSDRVRSISPI
;
A
#
# COMPACT_ATOMS: atom_id res chain seq x y z
N MET A 1 12.12 -27.00 -8.38
CA MET A 1 12.23 -25.84 -7.51
C MET A 1 11.04 -25.68 -6.55
N LYS A 2 9.77 -25.91 -6.94
CA LYS A 2 8.59 -25.76 -6.05
C LYS A 2 8.60 -26.64 -4.78
N LYS A 3 9.15 -27.85 -4.85
CA LYS A 3 9.24 -28.78 -3.68
C LYS A 3 10.22 -28.32 -2.59
N ARG A 4 11.26 -27.56 -2.94
CA ARG A 4 12.25 -27.07 -1.94
C ARG A 4 11.74 -25.88 -1.15
N LEU A 5 10.93 -25.01 -1.78
CA LEU A 5 10.32 -23.86 -1.10
C LEU A 5 9.26 -24.32 -0.07
N LEU A 6 8.46 -25.32 -0.44
CA LEU A 6 7.46 -25.91 0.47
C LEU A 6 8.14 -26.59 1.69
N LEU A 7 9.30 -27.19 1.48
CA LEU A 7 10.08 -27.85 2.55
C LEU A 7 10.63 -26.82 3.57
N ILE A 8 11.04 -25.64 3.10
CA ILE A 8 11.53 -24.55 3.97
C ILE A 8 10.39 -24.00 4.84
N VAL A 9 9.20 -23.81 4.27
CA VAL A 9 8.00 -23.36 5.02
C VAL A 9 7.57 -24.42 6.04
N VAL A 10 7.60 -25.70 5.69
CA VAL A 10 7.27 -26.81 6.60
C VAL A 10 8.33 -27.02 7.68
N LEU A 11 9.61 -26.78 7.39
CA LEU A 11 10.70 -26.82 8.38
C LEU A 11 10.61 -25.63 9.36
N LEU A 12 10.23 -24.45 8.89
CA LEU A 12 9.96 -23.29 9.75
C LEU A 12 8.77 -23.57 10.69
N LEU A 13 7.73 -24.24 10.20
CA LEU A 13 6.57 -24.61 11.01
C LEU A 13 6.86 -25.74 12.02
N LYS A 14 7.75 -26.69 11.67
CA LYS A 14 8.16 -27.79 12.60
C LYS A 14 9.18 -27.34 13.64
N GLY A 15 10.00 -26.33 13.36
CA GLY A 15 10.89 -25.72 14.35
C GLY A 15 10.19 -24.98 15.47
N MET A 16 8.89 -24.71 15.32
CA MET A 16 8.08 -24.01 16.34
C MET A 16 7.57 -24.91 17.47
N SER A 17 7.76 -26.23 17.40
CA SER A 17 7.19 -27.17 18.37
C SER A 17 8.08 -27.55 19.56
N SER A 18 9.26 -26.95 19.69
CA SER A 18 10.21 -27.29 20.78
C SER A 18 10.79 -26.07 21.53
N LEU A 19 10.21 -24.90 21.39
CA LEU A 19 10.52 -23.77 22.29
C LEU A 19 9.52 -23.81 23.45
N GLU A 20 10.01 -24.11 24.65
CA GLU A 20 9.28 -23.90 25.91
C GLU A 20 8.82 -22.44 25.91
N ALA A 21 7.53 -22.24 25.66
CA ALA A 21 6.92 -20.94 25.73
C ALA A 21 6.78 -20.58 27.22
N GLU A 22 7.55 -19.63 27.71
CA GLU A 22 7.07 -18.80 28.81
C GLU A 22 5.61 -18.45 28.48
N THR A 23 4.73 -18.44 29.48
CA THR A 23 3.27 -18.27 29.31
C THR A 23 2.92 -16.90 28.72
N ASN A 24 3.24 -16.71 27.45
CA ASN A 24 2.91 -15.55 26.67
C ASN A 24 1.44 -15.66 26.26
N VAL A 25 0.57 -15.01 27.00
CA VAL A 25 -0.87 -14.98 26.70
C VAL A 25 -1.09 -14.12 25.47
N MET A 26 -1.49 -14.77 24.37
CA MET A 26 -1.90 -14.08 23.14
C MET A 26 -3.07 -13.14 23.45
N LYS A 27 -2.90 -11.86 23.13
CA LYS A 27 -3.92 -10.81 23.30
C LYS A 27 -4.50 -10.42 21.96
N TRP A 28 -5.82 -10.45 21.87
CA TRP A 28 -6.59 -10.04 20.70
C TRP A 28 -7.30 -8.73 20.99
N LYS A 29 -7.06 -7.71 20.19
CA LYS A 29 -7.72 -6.42 20.33
C LYS A 29 -8.45 -6.08 19.02
N PRO A 30 -9.75 -6.37 18.92
CA PRO A 30 -10.55 -5.92 17.80
C PRO A 30 -10.70 -4.40 17.84
N TYR A 31 -10.83 -3.77 16.69
CA TYR A 31 -11.11 -2.35 16.53
C TYR A 31 -11.84 -2.09 15.23
N GLY A 32 -12.40 -0.92 15.07
CA GLY A 32 -13.08 -0.52 13.86
C GLY A 32 -13.88 0.75 14.05
N PHE A 33 -14.48 1.18 12.98
CA PHE A 33 -15.41 2.30 12.98
C PHE A 33 -16.40 2.17 11.82
N VAL A 34 -17.57 2.76 12.01
CA VAL A 34 -18.52 3.01 10.95
C VAL A 34 -18.35 4.45 10.50
N ARG A 35 -18.13 4.66 9.21
CA ARG A 35 -17.99 5.98 8.63
C ARG A 35 -19.20 6.28 7.76
N ASN A 36 -19.84 7.42 8.02
CA ASN A 36 -20.80 8.03 7.13
C ASN A 36 -20.22 9.33 6.61
N PHE A 37 -20.26 9.51 5.31
CA PHE A 37 -19.73 10.68 4.63
C PHE A 37 -20.87 11.31 3.84
N PHE A 38 -21.19 12.57 4.14
CA PHE A 38 -22.13 13.39 3.40
C PHE A 38 -21.39 14.54 2.75
N CYS A 39 -21.60 14.76 1.48
CA CYS A 39 -21.02 15.86 0.72
C CYS A 39 -22.05 16.48 -0.20
N TYR A 40 -22.04 17.81 -0.27
CA TYR A 40 -22.74 18.58 -1.27
C TYR A 40 -21.71 19.35 -2.11
N ASP A 41 -21.73 19.12 -3.39
CA ASP A 41 -20.93 19.85 -4.37
C ASP A 41 -21.84 20.78 -5.17
N SER A 42 -21.50 22.08 -5.19
CA SER A 42 -22.27 23.09 -5.97
C SER A 42 -22.00 23.00 -7.46
N ARG A 43 -21.01 22.21 -7.87
CA ARG A 43 -20.55 22.02 -9.24
C ARG A 43 -20.06 20.60 -9.45
N LYS A 44 -20.24 20.04 -10.65
CA LYS A 44 -19.64 18.75 -11.00
C LYS A 44 -18.14 18.77 -10.78
N SER A 45 -17.61 17.70 -10.19
CA SER A 45 -16.20 17.53 -9.86
C SER A 45 -15.64 16.25 -10.44
N LEU A 46 -14.34 16.23 -10.73
CA LEU A 46 -13.62 15.00 -11.04
C LEU A 46 -13.56 14.14 -9.79
N ARG A 47 -14.13 12.96 -9.84
CA ARG A 47 -14.23 12.03 -8.71
C ARG A 47 -13.47 10.74 -8.98
N SER A 48 -13.06 10.09 -7.93
CA SER A 48 -12.38 8.79 -7.97
C SER A 48 -12.80 7.91 -6.80
N SER A 49 -12.54 6.60 -6.94
CA SER A 49 -12.80 5.60 -5.89
C SER A 49 -14.21 5.65 -5.35
N GLY A 50 -15.21 5.60 -6.25
CA GLY A 50 -16.62 5.58 -5.89
C GLY A 50 -17.07 6.85 -5.17
N GLU A 51 -16.71 7.99 -5.69
CA GLU A 51 -17.09 9.32 -5.19
C GLU A 51 -16.44 9.72 -3.85
N MET A 52 -15.57 8.86 -3.28
CA MET A 52 -14.89 9.16 -2.02
C MET A 52 -13.86 10.28 -2.18
N PHE A 53 -13.21 10.37 -3.35
CA PHE A 53 -12.23 11.41 -3.65
C PHE A 53 -12.86 12.46 -4.57
N ASN A 54 -13.11 13.62 -4.04
CA ASN A 54 -13.53 14.80 -4.77
C ASN A 54 -12.28 15.61 -5.07
N MET A 55 -11.77 15.51 -6.30
CA MET A 55 -10.42 15.97 -6.62
C MET A 55 -10.40 17.44 -7.00
N ILE A 56 -11.09 17.79 -8.08
CA ILE A 56 -11.14 19.16 -8.61
C ILE A 56 -12.51 19.42 -9.25
N PRO A 57 -13.06 20.63 -9.13
CA PRO A 57 -14.23 21.03 -9.91
C PRO A 57 -13.92 20.99 -11.41
N LEU A 58 -14.88 20.56 -12.21
CA LEU A 58 -14.75 20.59 -13.67
C LEU A 58 -14.83 22.02 -14.20
N ASP A 59 -14.09 22.28 -15.27
CA ASP A 59 -14.16 23.56 -16.01
C ASP A 59 -15.55 23.80 -16.62
N ARG A 60 -15.77 25.00 -17.10
CA ARG A 60 -17.00 25.34 -17.81
C ARG A 60 -17.13 24.54 -19.10
N ASP A 61 -18.30 23.95 -19.28
CA ASP A 61 -18.69 23.26 -20.50
C ASP A 61 -19.95 23.95 -21.06
N LEU A 62 -19.74 24.90 -21.95
CA LEU A 62 -20.84 25.75 -22.47
C LEU A 62 -21.51 25.06 -23.65
N ASN A 63 -22.84 24.91 -23.57
CA ASN A 63 -23.65 24.51 -24.69
C ASN A 63 -23.81 25.65 -25.71
N LYS A 64 -24.49 25.42 -26.83
CA LYS A 64 -24.75 26.43 -27.86
C LYS A 64 -25.61 27.63 -27.42
N TYR A 65 -26.25 27.53 -26.26
CA TYR A 65 -27.09 28.57 -25.68
C TYR A 65 -26.38 29.36 -24.59
N GLY A 66 -25.14 29.00 -24.25
CA GLY A 66 -24.31 29.63 -23.22
C GLY A 66 -24.50 29.07 -21.82
N ASP A 67 -25.27 27.99 -21.64
CA ASP A 67 -25.42 27.33 -20.34
C ASP A 67 -24.21 26.47 -20.02
N ASP A 68 -23.74 26.55 -18.78
CA ASP A 68 -22.66 25.72 -18.30
C ASP A 68 -23.17 24.34 -17.80
N LEU A 69 -22.92 23.28 -18.56
CA LEU A 69 -23.38 21.93 -18.28
C LEU A 69 -22.73 21.30 -17.03
N ASN A 70 -21.66 21.89 -16.51
CA ASN A 70 -20.99 21.46 -15.30
C ASN A 70 -21.45 22.25 -14.06
N GLN A 71 -22.23 23.32 -14.23
CA GLN A 71 -22.81 24.11 -13.12
C GLN A 71 -24.08 23.41 -12.58
N THR A 72 -23.91 22.19 -12.10
CA THR A 72 -24.99 21.37 -11.53
C THR A 72 -24.58 20.87 -10.16
N GLY A 73 -25.38 21.15 -9.15
CA GLY A 73 -25.15 20.65 -7.79
C GLY A 73 -25.42 19.15 -7.69
N ASP A 74 -24.77 18.53 -6.75
CA ASP A 74 -24.78 17.09 -6.54
C ASP A 74 -24.63 16.76 -5.04
N VAL A 75 -25.23 15.67 -4.61
CA VAL A 75 -25.20 15.19 -3.22
C VAL A 75 -24.69 13.75 -3.19
N SER A 76 -23.70 13.50 -2.34
CA SER A 76 -23.21 12.16 -2.06
C SER A 76 -23.42 11.79 -0.59
N PHE A 77 -23.96 10.62 -0.33
CA PHE A 77 -24.04 10.04 1.00
C PHE A 77 -23.50 8.61 0.96
N LEU A 78 -22.34 8.39 1.60
CA LEU A 78 -21.58 7.18 1.48
C LEU A 78 -21.25 6.60 2.87
N ALA A 79 -21.42 5.30 3.04
CA ALA A 79 -20.97 4.55 4.22
C ALA A 79 -19.69 3.74 3.95
N ILE A 80 -19.07 3.98 2.81
CA ILE A 80 -17.80 3.32 2.40
C ILE A 80 -16.65 3.73 3.32
N THR A 81 -15.58 2.92 3.31
CA THR A 81 -14.43 3.03 4.21
C THR A 81 -14.69 2.77 5.68
N SER A 82 -15.89 2.33 6.05
CA SER A 82 -16.12 1.67 7.34
C SER A 82 -15.14 0.51 7.49
N ARG A 83 -14.55 0.36 8.68
CA ARG A 83 -13.35 -0.45 8.86
C ARG A 83 -13.50 -1.43 10.00
N LEU A 84 -12.91 -2.60 9.82
CA LEU A 84 -12.76 -3.63 10.84
C LEU A 84 -11.30 -4.09 10.87
N GLY A 85 -10.79 -4.36 12.05
CA GLY A 85 -9.43 -4.87 12.23
C GLY A 85 -9.24 -5.60 13.54
N ILE A 86 -8.17 -6.37 13.60
CA ILE A 86 -7.72 -7.08 14.78
C ILE A 86 -6.22 -6.89 14.92
N ASN A 87 -5.78 -6.45 16.09
CA ASN A 87 -4.37 -6.50 16.49
C ASN A 87 -4.15 -7.72 17.38
N VAL A 88 -3.07 -8.44 17.13
CA VAL A 88 -2.62 -9.58 17.93
C VAL A 88 -1.27 -9.25 18.54
N SER A 89 -1.07 -9.53 19.82
CA SER A 89 0.18 -9.24 20.53
C SER A 89 0.36 -10.17 21.73
N GLY A 90 1.43 -9.98 22.51
CA GLY A 90 1.69 -10.73 23.72
C GLY A 90 2.43 -12.05 23.49
N MET A 91 2.96 -12.27 22.32
CA MET A 91 3.82 -13.41 21.99
C MET A 91 5.28 -12.95 21.85
N GLN A 92 6.21 -13.85 22.11
CA GLN A 92 7.63 -13.64 21.84
C GLN A 92 8.16 -14.71 20.90
N PHE A 93 9.07 -14.33 20.02
CA PHE A 93 9.76 -15.22 19.11
C PHE A 93 11.18 -14.70 18.87
N MET A 94 12.19 -15.54 19.08
CA MET A 94 13.62 -15.19 18.92
C MET A 94 14.01 -13.93 19.73
N ASN A 95 13.56 -13.82 20.99
CA ASN A 95 13.74 -12.66 21.86
C ASN A 95 13.18 -11.35 21.31
N ALA A 96 12.24 -11.41 20.38
CA ALA A 96 11.49 -10.28 19.87
C ALA A 96 10.04 -10.35 20.33
N ASP A 97 9.42 -9.20 20.52
CA ASP A 97 7.98 -9.11 20.66
C ASP A 97 7.34 -9.37 19.30
N LEU A 98 6.56 -10.45 19.22
CA LEU A 98 5.79 -10.80 18.04
C LEU A 98 4.40 -10.20 18.12
N SER A 99 4.04 -9.47 17.09
CA SER A 99 2.70 -8.91 16.91
C SER A 99 2.21 -9.07 15.48
N GLY A 100 0.92 -8.89 15.27
CA GLY A 100 0.32 -8.94 13.96
C GLY A 100 -0.92 -8.07 13.86
N LYS A 101 -1.32 -7.77 12.63
CA LYS A 101 -2.49 -6.97 12.33
C LYS A 101 -3.19 -7.49 11.08
N ILE A 102 -4.52 -7.56 11.15
CA ILE A 102 -5.38 -7.73 9.98
C ILE A 102 -6.37 -6.59 9.98
N GLU A 103 -6.53 -5.90 8.85
CA GLU A 103 -7.44 -4.78 8.68
C GLU A 103 -8.10 -4.84 7.32
N ALA A 104 -9.42 -4.64 7.29
CA ALA A 104 -10.22 -4.56 6.07
C ALA A 104 -11.18 -3.37 6.11
N ASP A 105 -11.55 -2.84 4.95
CA ASP A 105 -12.59 -1.84 4.81
C ASP A 105 -13.47 -2.13 3.59
N PHE A 106 -14.60 -1.40 3.49
CA PHE A 106 -15.51 -1.46 2.35
C PHE A 106 -15.15 -0.34 1.37
N ASN A 107 -14.25 -0.62 0.46
CA ASN A 107 -13.89 0.26 -0.66
C ASN A 107 -13.13 -0.55 -1.71
N GLY A 108 -13.82 -1.53 -2.31
CA GLY A 108 -13.25 -2.41 -3.33
C GLY A 108 -12.84 -1.67 -4.59
N PHE A 109 -12.20 -2.40 -5.50
CA PHE A 109 -11.75 -1.90 -6.80
C PHE A 109 -12.78 -2.14 -7.90
N SER A 110 -12.58 -1.52 -9.07
CA SER A 110 -13.31 -1.81 -10.31
C SER A 110 -14.83 -1.61 -10.24
N GLY A 111 -15.26 -0.46 -9.75
CA GLY A 111 -16.68 -0.06 -9.82
C GLY A 111 -17.58 -0.62 -8.72
N SER A 112 -17.09 -1.48 -7.84
CA SER A 112 -17.83 -1.94 -6.66
C SER A 112 -17.23 -1.39 -5.38
N THR A 113 -17.76 -0.26 -4.91
CA THR A 113 -17.31 0.44 -3.70
C THR A 113 -17.76 -0.24 -2.41
N THR A 114 -18.68 -1.20 -2.50
CA THR A 114 -19.20 -1.95 -1.35
C THR A 114 -18.44 -3.23 -1.07
N MET A 115 -17.49 -3.61 -1.93
CA MET A 115 -16.69 -4.81 -1.72
C MET A 115 -15.70 -4.63 -0.58
N LEU A 116 -15.60 -5.67 0.24
CA LEU A 116 -14.58 -5.77 1.27
C LEU A 116 -13.20 -5.92 0.62
N ARG A 117 -12.24 -5.10 1.04
CA ARG A 117 -10.84 -5.22 0.63
C ARG A 117 -9.92 -5.38 1.82
N LEU A 118 -8.86 -6.17 1.64
CA LEU A 118 -7.78 -6.29 2.60
C LEU A 118 -6.92 -5.02 2.53
N ARG A 119 -6.78 -4.33 3.65
CA ARG A 119 -5.92 -3.15 3.78
C ARG A 119 -4.54 -3.50 4.28
N GLN A 120 -4.50 -4.17 5.43
CA GLN A 120 -3.26 -4.58 6.07
C GLN A 120 -3.39 -6.03 6.53
N ALA A 121 -2.34 -6.80 6.35
CA ALA A 121 -2.19 -8.15 6.87
C ALA A 121 -0.69 -8.42 7.01
N PHE A 122 -0.16 -8.19 8.19
CA PHE A 122 1.26 -8.33 8.45
C PHE A 122 1.55 -8.89 9.84
N MET A 123 2.73 -9.45 9.98
CA MET A 123 3.38 -9.78 11.25
C MET A 123 4.58 -8.86 11.47
N GLN A 124 4.90 -8.61 12.74
CA GLN A 124 6.01 -7.78 13.15
C GLN A 124 6.79 -8.47 14.26
N LEU A 125 8.10 -8.48 14.13
CA LEU A 125 9.06 -8.84 15.18
C LEU A 125 9.78 -7.56 15.61
N LYS A 126 9.72 -7.23 16.89
CA LYS A 126 10.35 -6.02 17.44
C LYS A 126 11.33 -6.38 18.54
N TRP A 127 12.59 -6.05 18.33
CA TRP A 127 13.66 -6.05 19.33
C TRP A 127 13.87 -4.63 19.86
N GLN A 128 14.83 -4.46 20.75
CA GLN A 128 15.12 -3.17 21.38
C GLN A 128 15.40 -2.05 20.37
N HIS A 129 16.20 -2.33 19.33
CA HIS A 129 16.64 -1.35 18.33
C HIS A 129 16.28 -1.71 16.91
N SER A 130 15.61 -2.82 16.68
CA SER A 130 15.29 -3.28 15.33
C SER A 130 13.87 -3.84 15.24
N ARG A 131 13.32 -3.73 14.04
CA ARG A 131 11.99 -4.21 13.70
C ARG A 131 12.01 -4.87 12.34
N VAL A 132 11.41 -6.05 12.24
CA VAL A 132 11.12 -6.70 10.97
C VAL A 132 9.61 -6.74 10.76
N VAL A 133 9.15 -6.33 9.61
CA VAL A 133 7.74 -6.40 9.19
C VAL A 133 7.63 -7.29 7.96
N ILE A 134 6.70 -8.25 7.99
CA ILE A 134 6.46 -9.19 6.88
C ILE A 134 4.96 -9.22 6.59
N GLY A 135 4.58 -8.89 5.37
CA GLY A 135 3.19 -8.90 4.91
C GLY A 135 2.75 -7.58 4.30
N GLN A 136 1.45 -7.43 4.11
CA GLN A 136 0.88 -6.24 3.47
C GLN A 136 0.65 -5.13 4.48
N THR A 137 1.33 -4.00 4.29
CA THR A 137 1.12 -2.78 5.07
C THR A 137 1.47 -1.55 4.23
N TRP A 138 1.42 -0.38 4.84
CA TRP A 138 1.78 0.87 4.19
C TRP A 138 3.21 0.86 3.66
N HIS A 139 3.41 1.50 2.52
CA HIS A 139 4.74 1.82 2.01
C HIS A 139 5.50 2.63 3.05
N PRO A 140 6.80 2.38 3.28
CA PRO A 140 7.56 3.07 4.32
C PRO A 140 7.52 4.60 4.24
N ILE A 141 7.53 5.16 3.04
CA ILE A 141 7.42 6.62 2.84
C ILE A 141 6.14 7.22 3.42
N THR A 142 5.04 6.47 3.45
CA THR A 142 3.75 6.95 3.95
C THR A 142 3.82 7.32 5.43
N GLU A 143 4.69 6.68 6.22
CA GLU A 143 4.85 6.97 7.64
C GLU A 143 5.45 8.37 7.89
N TYR A 144 6.18 8.93 6.91
CA TYR A 144 6.84 10.23 7.04
C TYR A 144 6.07 11.39 6.40
N VAL A 145 5.26 11.10 5.38
CA VAL A 145 4.63 12.15 4.57
C VAL A 145 3.12 12.23 4.71
N THR A 146 2.51 11.35 5.53
CA THR A 146 1.07 11.44 5.77
C THR A 146 0.78 12.62 6.71
N PRO A 147 0.16 13.70 6.23
CA PRO A 147 -0.14 14.83 7.07
C PRO A 147 -1.28 14.52 8.03
N ASP A 148 -1.33 15.21 9.16
CA ASP A 148 -2.48 15.27 10.04
C ASP A 148 -3.59 16.10 9.38
N VAL A 149 -4.48 15.41 8.66
CA VAL A 149 -5.59 16.04 7.95
C VAL A 149 -6.91 15.45 8.40
N PHE A 150 -7.96 16.23 8.24
CA PHE A 150 -9.33 15.84 8.58
C PHE A 150 -9.79 14.58 7.81
N SER A 151 -9.35 14.46 6.57
CA SER A 151 -9.58 13.29 5.75
C SER A 151 -8.37 13.06 4.84
N LEU A 152 -7.85 11.84 4.81
CA LEU A 152 -6.79 11.46 3.88
C LEU A 152 -7.20 11.62 2.42
N ALA A 153 -8.51 11.58 2.13
CA ALA A 153 -9.04 11.83 0.80
C ALA A 153 -8.81 13.28 0.33
N SER A 154 -8.75 14.26 1.24
CA SER A 154 -8.52 15.65 0.89
C SER A 154 -7.11 15.96 0.39
N GLY A 155 -6.15 15.08 0.61
CA GLY A 155 -4.76 15.22 0.11
C GLY A 155 -4.53 14.55 -1.24
N SER A 156 -5.53 13.89 -1.83
CA SER A 156 -5.41 13.28 -3.16
C SER A 156 -5.34 14.39 -4.25
N PRO A 157 -4.52 14.22 -5.30
CA PRO A 157 -3.64 13.09 -5.62
C PRO A 157 -2.23 13.17 -5.05
N PHE A 158 -1.94 14.11 -4.17
CA PHE A 158 -0.58 14.43 -3.71
C PHE A 158 -0.05 13.50 -2.60
N ASN A 159 -0.90 12.66 -2.02
CA ASN A 159 -0.49 11.73 -1.00
C ASN A 159 0.01 10.41 -1.61
N PRO A 160 1.21 9.94 -1.25
CA PRO A 160 1.73 8.66 -1.72
C PRO A 160 1.04 7.51 -0.97
N PHE A 161 -0.15 7.13 -1.42
CA PHE A 161 -0.89 6.01 -0.87
C PHE A 161 -0.50 4.70 -1.53
N SER A 162 0.28 3.90 -0.86
CA SER A 162 0.54 2.53 -1.28
C SER A 162 0.48 1.58 -0.10
N ARG A 163 -0.15 0.44 -0.28
CA ARG A 163 -0.12 -0.69 0.64
C ARG A 163 0.24 -1.93 -0.16
N SER A 164 1.37 -2.49 0.17
CA SER A 164 1.93 -3.60 -0.59
C SER A 164 2.46 -4.69 0.34
N PRO A 165 2.41 -5.96 -0.08
CA PRO A 165 3.21 -6.99 0.55
C PRO A 165 4.67 -6.58 0.53
N GLN A 166 5.33 -6.73 1.67
CA GLN A 166 6.71 -6.30 1.86
C GLN A 166 7.43 -7.13 2.90
N VAL A 167 8.74 -7.14 2.79
CA VAL A 167 9.66 -7.47 3.87
C VAL A 167 10.44 -6.21 4.16
N ARG A 168 10.29 -5.70 5.37
CA ARG A 168 10.89 -4.44 5.80
C ARG A 168 11.72 -4.68 7.05
N TYR A 169 12.87 -4.06 7.10
CA TYR A 169 13.74 -3.98 8.27
C TYR A 169 13.96 -2.53 8.65
N ASP A 170 13.71 -2.19 9.92
CA ASP A 170 14.00 -0.89 10.49
C ASP A 170 15.03 -1.04 11.60
N TYR A 171 15.98 -0.13 11.65
CA TYR A 171 16.98 -0.05 12.71
C TYR A 171 16.99 1.35 13.33
N GLU A 172 16.76 1.40 14.64
CA GLU A 172 16.71 2.63 15.43
C GLU A 172 18.04 2.84 16.16
N TRP A 173 18.69 3.96 15.88
CA TRP A 173 19.91 4.36 16.56
C TRP A 173 19.79 5.80 17.05
N LYS A 174 19.61 5.95 18.36
CA LYS A 174 19.38 7.26 18.99
C LYS A 174 18.13 7.96 18.38
N ARG A 175 18.36 8.94 17.53
CA ARG A 175 17.33 9.74 16.85
C ARG A 175 17.22 9.40 15.36
N PHE A 176 17.98 8.44 14.90
CA PHE A 176 17.96 7.99 13.52
C PHE A 176 17.16 6.70 13.39
N ILE A 177 16.39 6.62 12.32
CA ILE A 177 15.73 5.41 11.88
C ILE A 177 16.21 5.11 10.47
N CYS A 178 16.84 3.96 10.27
CA CYS A 178 17.23 3.46 8.95
C CYS A 178 16.25 2.38 8.54
N THR A 179 15.67 2.50 7.36
CA THR A 179 14.70 1.57 6.81
C THR A 179 15.21 0.95 5.53
N ALA A 180 15.08 -0.36 5.40
CA ALA A 180 15.27 -1.09 4.15
C ALA A 180 14.05 -1.97 3.89
N ALA A 181 13.49 -1.92 2.69
CA ALA A 181 12.32 -2.72 2.33
C ALA A 181 12.40 -3.26 0.91
N ALA A 182 11.84 -4.45 0.74
CA ALA A 182 11.52 -5.03 -0.56
C ALA A 182 10.00 -5.17 -0.65
N LEU A 183 9.39 -4.52 -1.66
CA LEU A 183 7.95 -4.40 -1.80
C LEU A 183 7.48 -5.03 -3.12
N TYR A 184 6.24 -5.51 -3.10
CA TYR A 184 5.58 -6.02 -4.30
C TYR A 184 4.28 -5.24 -4.55
N GLN A 185 4.35 -4.31 -5.50
CA GLN A 185 3.22 -3.44 -5.89
C GLN A 185 2.22 -4.23 -6.74
N PHE A 186 1.08 -4.64 -6.19
CA PHE A 186 0.04 -5.31 -6.95
C PHE A 186 -1.32 -4.59 -6.93
N GLN A 187 -1.56 -3.73 -5.95
CA GLN A 187 -2.81 -2.95 -5.84
C GLN A 187 -2.76 -1.67 -6.67
N TYR A 188 -1.59 -1.08 -6.83
CA TYR A 188 -1.37 0.15 -7.57
C TYR A 188 -0.63 -0.19 -8.86
N THR A 189 -1.36 -0.08 -9.96
CA THR A 189 -0.92 -0.53 -11.27
C THR A 189 -0.18 0.57 -12.03
N SER A 190 0.77 0.18 -12.88
CA SER A 190 1.48 1.09 -13.77
C SER A 190 0.82 1.14 -15.14
N PRO A 191 0.82 2.29 -15.84
CA PRO A 191 0.41 2.36 -17.24
C PRO A 191 1.44 1.66 -18.14
N GLY A 192 0.96 1.06 -19.22
CA GLY A 192 1.82 0.37 -20.18
C GLY A 192 1.07 -0.03 -21.45
N PRO A 193 1.66 -0.87 -22.32
CA PRO A 193 1.10 -1.21 -23.63
C PRO A 193 -0.30 -1.81 -23.61
N GLU A 194 -0.65 -2.51 -22.51
CA GLU A 194 -1.95 -3.16 -22.34
C GLU A 194 -2.83 -2.41 -21.29
N GLY A 195 -2.58 -1.11 -21.11
CA GLY A 195 -3.26 -0.29 -20.12
C GLY A 195 -2.62 -0.37 -18.73
N TYR A 196 -3.44 -0.16 -17.69
CA TYR A 196 -2.98 -0.23 -16.30
C TYR A 196 -2.92 -1.68 -15.81
N SER A 197 -1.73 -2.15 -15.43
CA SER A 197 -1.54 -3.55 -15.00
C SER A 197 -0.45 -3.70 -13.92
N ALA A 198 -0.68 -4.65 -12.99
CA ALA A 198 0.32 -5.11 -12.04
C ALA A 198 1.30 -6.14 -12.65
N GLU A 199 0.97 -6.69 -13.83
CA GLU A 199 1.80 -7.69 -14.50
C GLU A 199 3.20 -7.14 -14.86
N TYR A 200 3.32 -5.83 -15.08
CA TYR A 200 4.59 -5.21 -15.43
C TYR A 200 5.64 -5.32 -14.31
N ALA A 201 5.21 -5.15 -13.06
CA ALA A 201 6.07 -5.37 -11.89
C ALA A 201 6.37 -6.87 -11.69
N LYS A 202 5.38 -7.73 -11.86
CA LYS A 202 5.55 -9.20 -11.82
C LYS A 202 6.57 -9.71 -12.82
N ASN A 203 6.51 -9.21 -14.05
CA ASN A 203 7.40 -9.61 -15.13
C ASN A 203 8.83 -9.14 -14.93
N ALA A 204 9.07 -8.13 -14.12
CA ALA A 204 10.40 -7.62 -13.82
C ALA A 204 11.22 -8.58 -12.95
N ILE A 205 10.56 -9.38 -12.09
CA ILE A 205 11.15 -10.35 -11.13
C ILE A 205 11.81 -9.64 -9.94
N VAL A 206 12.41 -8.48 -10.14
CA VAL A 206 13.02 -7.67 -9.07
C VAL A 206 11.91 -6.94 -8.32
N PRO A 207 11.81 -7.08 -7.00
CA PRO A 207 10.87 -6.28 -6.21
C PRO A 207 11.27 -4.80 -6.23
N GLU A 208 10.33 -3.94 -5.91
CA GLU A 208 10.65 -2.56 -5.56
C GLU A 208 11.53 -2.54 -4.32
N LEU A 209 12.61 -1.77 -4.34
CA LEU A 209 13.57 -1.67 -3.25
C LEU A 209 13.57 -0.24 -2.70
N PHE A 210 13.31 -0.14 -1.42
CA PHE A 210 13.28 1.14 -0.71
C PHE A 210 14.36 1.18 0.37
N PHE A 211 15.09 2.29 0.44
CA PHE A 211 16.06 2.59 1.49
C PHE A 211 15.86 4.01 1.97
N SER A 212 15.83 4.23 3.25
CA SER A 212 15.78 5.59 3.81
C SER A 212 16.49 5.68 5.16
N THR A 213 16.85 6.90 5.51
CA THR A 213 17.24 7.29 6.86
C THR A 213 16.47 8.54 7.24
N ALA A 214 15.94 8.57 8.45
CA ALA A 214 15.23 9.72 9.01
C ALA A 214 15.83 10.09 10.37
N TYR A 215 15.97 11.37 10.61
CA TYR A 215 16.38 11.96 11.88
C TYR A 215 15.19 12.69 12.48
N SER A 216 14.83 12.36 13.72
CA SER A 216 13.72 13.01 14.44
C SER A 216 14.22 13.72 15.68
N HIS A 217 13.84 14.99 15.81
CA HIS A 217 14.13 15.80 16.99
C HIS A 217 12.96 16.73 17.29
N GLN A 218 12.37 16.59 18.47
CA GLN A 218 11.14 17.29 18.85
C GLN A 218 10.05 17.08 17.78
N ASP A 219 9.53 18.16 17.21
CA ASP A 219 8.45 18.16 16.22
C ASP A 219 8.97 18.12 14.76
N ILE A 220 10.29 18.01 14.57
CA ILE A 220 10.92 18.02 13.24
C ILE A 220 11.45 16.64 12.91
N THR A 221 11.05 16.12 11.76
CA THR A 221 11.63 14.92 11.15
C THR A 221 12.19 15.27 9.78
N LEU A 222 13.46 14.98 9.58
CA LEU A 222 14.15 15.14 8.31
C LEU A 222 14.55 13.75 7.81
N GLY A 223 14.18 13.42 6.59
CA GLY A 223 14.48 12.13 6.01
C GLY A 223 15.08 12.26 4.62
N PHE A 224 15.86 11.27 4.24
CA PHE A 224 16.34 11.07 2.89
C PHE A 224 16.21 9.59 2.55
N GLY A 225 15.79 9.32 1.32
CA GLY A 225 15.62 7.96 0.86
C GLY A 225 15.84 7.81 -0.64
N VAL A 226 15.87 6.56 -1.07
CA VAL A 226 15.93 6.16 -2.48
C VAL A 226 14.97 5.01 -2.69
N ASP A 227 14.16 5.13 -3.72
CA ASP A 227 13.28 4.08 -4.20
C ASP A 227 13.70 3.60 -5.57
N TYR A 228 13.82 2.29 -5.75
CA TYR A 228 14.13 1.64 -7.02
C TYR A 228 12.98 0.76 -7.46
N LEU A 229 12.43 1.06 -8.63
CA LEU A 229 11.37 0.29 -9.28
C LEU A 229 11.80 -0.17 -10.66
N GLU A 230 11.62 -1.46 -10.94
CA GLU A 230 11.81 -2.05 -12.26
C GLU A 230 10.48 -2.60 -12.78
N LEU A 231 10.15 -2.27 -14.02
CA LEU A 231 8.98 -2.77 -14.73
C LEU A 231 9.40 -3.46 -16.02
N ARG A 232 8.71 -4.53 -16.37
CA ARG A 232 8.83 -5.19 -17.67
C ARG A 232 7.47 -5.17 -18.35
N PRO A 233 7.24 -4.19 -19.27
CA PRO A 233 5.92 -3.95 -19.87
C PRO A 233 5.36 -5.14 -20.64
N ARG A 234 6.23 -5.94 -21.25
CA ARG A 234 5.86 -7.11 -22.03
C ARG A 234 6.95 -8.17 -21.99
N THR A 235 6.56 -9.42 -22.16
CA THR A 235 7.49 -10.57 -22.26
C THR A 235 7.60 -11.10 -23.69
N THR A 236 6.64 -10.74 -24.53
CA THR A 236 6.59 -11.13 -25.95
C THR A 236 6.11 -9.96 -26.81
N SER A 237 6.49 -9.96 -28.08
CA SER A 237 6.01 -9.04 -29.11
C SER A 237 5.84 -9.79 -30.43
N LEU A 238 5.16 -9.20 -31.39
CA LEU A 238 5.16 -9.70 -32.76
C LEU A 238 6.33 -9.09 -33.52
N ASP A 239 7.01 -9.89 -34.32
CA ASP A 239 8.00 -9.41 -35.25
C ASP A 239 7.36 -8.91 -36.57
N ASN A 240 8.18 -8.51 -37.54
CA ASN A 240 7.72 -8.03 -38.85
C ASN A 240 6.99 -9.08 -39.70
N GLN A 241 7.07 -10.36 -39.30
CA GLN A 241 6.39 -11.48 -39.93
C GLN A 241 5.19 -11.98 -39.15
N ASN A 242 4.73 -11.20 -38.15
CA ASN A 242 3.67 -11.59 -37.21
C ASN A 242 3.98 -12.85 -36.40
N VAL A 243 5.25 -13.19 -36.22
CA VAL A 243 5.65 -14.29 -35.34
C VAL A 243 5.86 -13.77 -33.94
N LYS A 244 5.33 -14.48 -32.95
CA LYS A 244 5.49 -14.12 -31.53
C LYS A 244 6.93 -14.40 -31.07
N VAL A 245 7.66 -13.34 -30.75
CA VAL A 245 9.03 -13.41 -30.28
C VAL A 245 9.15 -12.95 -28.82
N LYS A 246 10.15 -13.48 -28.12
CA LYS A 246 10.45 -13.09 -26.74
C LYS A 246 11.16 -11.75 -26.73
N VAL A 247 10.73 -10.84 -25.85
CA VAL A 247 11.38 -9.55 -25.63
C VAL A 247 11.81 -9.38 -24.16
N SER A 248 12.80 -8.53 -23.93
CA SER A 248 13.39 -8.32 -22.60
C SER A 248 13.42 -6.85 -22.18
N ASP A 249 12.58 -6.03 -22.80
CA ASP A 249 12.51 -4.59 -22.52
C ASP A 249 12.19 -4.35 -21.03
N ARG A 250 12.92 -3.42 -20.43
CA ARG A 250 12.74 -3.05 -19.02
C ARG A 250 12.77 -1.53 -18.87
N VAL A 251 11.92 -1.04 -17.99
CA VAL A 251 11.90 0.35 -17.54
C VAL A 251 12.37 0.37 -16.10
N ARG A 252 13.32 1.22 -15.79
CA ARG A 252 13.90 1.37 -14.46
C ARG A 252 13.72 2.79 -13.99
N SER A 253 13.34 2.96 -12.74
CA SER A 253 13.23 4.23 -12.06
C SER A 253 14.04 4.22 -10.80
N ILE A 254 14.77 5.30 -10.54
CA ILE A 254 15.42 5.59 -9.26
C ILE A 254 14.88 6.94 -8.82
N SER A 255 14.15 6.95 -7.71
CA SER A 255 13.51 8.16 -7.19
C SER A 255 14.14 8.55 -5.87
N PRO A 256 14.84 9.69 -5.78
CA PRO A 256 15.23 10.26 -4.50
C PRO A 256 13.99 10.79 -3.76
N ILE A 257 13.98 10.65 -2.47
CA ILE A 257 12.87 11.00 -1.58
C ILE A 257 13.39 11.85 -0.43
#